data_5a229eda5eb57da52c0d1a9760ab65d1
#
_entry.id   5a229eda5eb57da52c0d1a9760ab65d1
#
_cell.length_a   1.000
_cell.length_b   1.000
_cell.length_c   1.000
_cell.angle_alpha   90.00
_cell.angle_beta   90.00
_cell.angle_gamma   90.00
#
_symmetry.space_group_name_H-M   'P 1'
#
loop_
_entity.id
_entity.type
_entity.pdbx_description
1 polymer ?
#
loop_
_entity_poly.entity_id
_entity_poly.type
_entity_poly.pdbx_seq_one_letter_code
_entity_poly.pdbx_strand_id
1 'polypeptide(L)'
;HSFEYDEAEKVFARIIDVQPGFAMAYWGVAMSNFHPLWSPPSEAELKKGAAALDIAASITGKSKREEAYINAVAAFYKDWDKTPHRNRCLRFEKAMEELYTTYPAEKEAAIFYALALTAAADPADKTFTKQKKAGAILNALYRAEPNHPGIVHYIIHTFDSPELAELALPAAKQYASVAPSSAHALHMPSHIFTRLGLWNESINSNLASVASAQCYAEAAGIKGHWDEEIHGLDYLVYAYLQKGENGLAKKQWDYLRSMKAISPFNFKVAYAYASIPARYLLENKLWKEAAGLTIEKDNFPLDNFPWEKAIVHFTRLLGAVHLDDQAAANMELKALNDIHTKLTEQKDPYKANQVLIQIKASEAWIKLMEGKKDEALQLMQIAADMEDKTEKHPVTPGEVIPARELQGDMFLQMNKPANALEAYELDLKKHPNRFNGLHGAAVSAAASGQPEKAKIFYRQLLNSAGSPGSERTELETARLYLKN
;
A
#
# COMPACT_ATOMS: atom_id res chain seq x y z
N HIS A 1 17.52 -1.30 9.52
CA HIS A 1 16.55 -0.20 9.65
C HIS A 1 15.80 0.12 8.35
N SER A 2 16.39 -0.10 7.20
CA SER A 2 15.74 0.14 5.88
C SER A 2 15.02 -1.10 5.32
N PHE A 3 14.86 -2.15 6.11
CA PHE A 3 14.21 -3.41 5.77
C PHE A 3 14.81 -4.16 4.58
N GLU A 4 16.10 -3.93 4.30
CA GLU A 4 16.90 -4.74 3.39
C GLU A 4 17.34 -6.03 4.12
N TYR A 5 16.36 -6.89 4.39
CA TYR A 5 16.52 -8.05 5.27
C TYR A 5 17.58 -9.04 4.80
N ASP A 6 17.59 -9.37 3.50
CA ASP A 6 18.54 -10.31 2.92
C ASP A 6 19.98 -9.81 3.01
N GLU A 7 20.20 -8.53 2.74
CA GLU A 7 21.52 -7.93 2.84
C GLU A 7 21.99 -7.81 4.30
N ALA A 8 21.08 -7.46 5.21
CA ALA A 8 21.36 -7.42 6.65
C ALA A 8 21.77 -8.82 7.16
N GLU A 9 21.02 -9.86 6.80
CA GLU A 9 21.36 -11.24 7.19
C GLU A 9 22.72 -11.68 6.68
N LYS A 10 23.06 -11.39 5.40
CA LYS A 10 24.38 -11.69 4.84
C LYS A 10 25.52 -11.02 5.61
N VAL A 11 25.33 -9.77 6.04
CA VAL A 11 26.34 -9.05 6.84
C VAL A 11 26.49 -9.68 8.20
N PHE A 12 25.40 -9.99 8.90
CA PHE A 12 25.46 -10.64 10.22
C PHE A 12 26.06 -12.05 10.13
N ALA A 13 25.74 -12.82 9.09
CA ALA A 13 26.34 -14.13 8.85
C ALA A 13 27.87 -14.06 8.68
N ARG A 14 28.37 -13.09 7.91
CA ARG A 14 29.83 -12.86 7.80
C ARG A 14 30.49 -12.51 9.13
N ILE A 15 29.80 -11.77 10.00
CA ILE A 15 30.32 -11.48 11.35
C ILE A 15 30.42 -12.78 12.16
N ILE A 16 29.42 -13.66 12.06
CA ILE A 16 29.42 -14.98 12.71
C ILE A 16 30.59 -15.82 12.23
N ASP A 17 30.87 -15.84 10.93
CA ASP A 17 32.00 -16.60 10.34
C ASP A 17 33.35 -16.16 10.92
N VAL A 18 33.52 -14.86 11.20
CA VAL A 18 34.75 -14.29 11.74
C VAL A 18 34.79 -14.33 13.27
N GLN A 19 33.66 -14.13 13.91
CA GLN A 19 33.53 -14.03 15.38
C GLN A 19 32.31 -14.85 15.87
N PRO A 20 32.37 -16.18 15.88
CA PRO A 20 31.24 -17.04 16.24
C PRO A 20 30.79 -16.87 17.71
N GLY A 21 31.59 -16.26 18.56
CA GLY A 21 31.25 -15.91 19.95
C GLY A 21 30.56 -14.55 20.11
N PHE A 22 30.26 -13.79 19.03
CA PHE A 22 29.63 -12.50 19.11
C PHE A 22 28.09 -12.64 19.07
N ALA A 23 27.45 -12.66 20.24
CA ALA A 23 26.02 -12.94 20.39
C ALA A 23 25.11 -11.99 19.59
N MET A 24 25.51 -10.70 19.47
CA MET A 24 24.70 -9.71 18.73
C MET A 24 24.66 -9.95 17.23
N ALA A 25 25.59 -10.70 16.64
CA ALA A 25 25.48 -11.09 15.23
C ALA A 25 24.33 -12.10 15.01
N TYR A 26 24.12 -13.04 15.94
CA TYR A 26 22.96 -13.95 15.90
C TYR A 26 21.65 -13.21 16.18
N TRP A 27 21.65 -12.22 17.09
CA TRP A 27 20.53 -11.30 17.24
C TRP A 27 20.19 -10.60 15.93
N GLY A 28 21.21 -10.15 15.19
CA GLY A 28 21.03 -9.52 13.88
C GLY A 28 20.40 -10.44 12.85
N VAL A 29 20.80 -11.73 12.81
CA VAL A 29 20.15 -12.74 11.96
C VAL A 29 18.68 -12.92 12.35
N ALA A 30 18.36 -12.98 13.65
CA ALA A 30 16.97 -13.08 14.10
C ALA A 30 16.15 -11.84 13.73
N MET A 31 16.72 -10.63 13.86
CA MET A 31 16.06 -9.38 13.45
C MET A 31 15.85 -9.32 11.93
N SER A 32 16.73 -9.89 11.12
CA SER A 32 16.57 -9.96 9.67
C SER A 32 15.45 -10.93 9.24
N ASN A 33 15.00 -11.83 10.12
CA ASN A 33 13.90 -12.77 9.89
C ASN A 33 12.63 -12.39 10.68
N PHE A 34 12.57 -11.19 11.26
CA PHE A 34 11.47 -10.76 12.15
C PHE A 34 10.23 -10.28 11.39
N HIS A 35 10.37 -9.55 10.29
CA HIS A 35 9.32 -9.00 9.42
C HIS A 35 8.07 -8.50 10.16
N PRO A 36 8.14 -7.37 10.90
CA PRO A 36 7.11 -7.03 11.88
C PRO A 36 5.82 -6.44 11.32
N LEU A 37 5.83 -5.83 10.12
CA LEU A 37 4.75 -4.92 9.73
C LEU A 37 3.71 -5.52 8.78
N TRP A 38 4.06 -5.95 7.56
CA TRP A 38 3.05 -6.31 6.54
C TRP A 38 3.13 -7.74 5.99
N SER A 39 4.23 -8.42 6.18
CA SER A 39 4.45 -9.80 5.71
C SER A 39 4.95 -10.63 6.87
N PRO A 40 4.06 -11.33 7.59
CA PRO A 40 4.51 -12.21 8.66
C PRO A 40 5.60 -13.16 8.17
N PRO A 41 6.62 -13.45 9.00
CA PRO A 41 7.68 -14.38 8.63
C PRO A 41 7.12 -15.76 8.27
N SER A 42 7.69 -16.38 7.24
CA SER A 42 7.44 -17.78 6.90
C SER A 42 7.90 -18.72 8.02
N GLU A 43 7.45 -19.97 7.99
CA GLU A 43 7.89 -20.99 8.93
C GLU A 43 9.42 -21.18 8.91
N ALA A 44 10.04 -21.12 7.73
CA ALA A 44 11.48 -21.25 7.56
C ALA A 44 12.24 -20.08 8.23
N GLU A 45 11.77 -18.87 8.08
CA GLU A 45 12.35 -17.67 8.72
C GLU A 45 12.16 -17.69 10.23
N LEU A 46 10.98 -18.12 10.71
CA LEU A 46 10.72 -18.27 12.14
C LEU A 46 11.65 -19.31 12.78
N LYS A 47 11.82 -20.45 12.13
CA LYS A 47 12.73 -21.51 12.59
C LYS A 47 14.18 -21.02 12.61
N LYS A 48 14.62 -20.32 11.59
CA LYS A 48 15.98 -19.76 11.48
C LYS A 48 16.23 -18.71 12.57
N GLY A 49 15.33 -17.76 12.73
CA GLY A 49 15.45 -16.73 13.75
C GLY A 49 15.46 -17.27 15.18
N ALA A 50 14.58 -18.26 15.47
CA ALA A 50 14.57 -18.95 16.77
C ALA A 50 15.90 -19.68 17.04
N ALA A 51 16.41 -20.45 16.07
CA ALA A 51 17.70 -21.14 16.22
C ALA A 51 18.88 -20.19 16.43
N ALA A 52 18.89 -19.04 15.75
CA ALA A 52 19.92 -18.02 15.96
C ALA A 52 19.87 -17.48 17.39
N LEU A 53 18.69 -17.25 17.95
CA LEU A 53 18.54 -16.77 19.33
C LEU A 53 18.92 -17.80 20.38
N ASP A 54 18.69 -19.10 20.13
CA ASP A 54 19.15 -20.19 21.01
C ASP A 54 20.67 -20.18 21.11
N ILE A 55 21.38 -19.98 19.98
CA ILE A 55 22.83 -19.81 19.97
C ILE A 55 23.23 -18.54 20.72
N ALA A 56 22.63 -17.39 20.40
CA ALA A 56 22.92 -16.13 21.08
C ALA A 56 22.75 -16.24 22.61
N ALA A 57 21.73 -16.96 23.08
CA ALA A 57 21.49 -17.19 24.50
C ALA A 57 22.60 -17.99 25.16
N SER A 58 23.16 -19.01 24.47
CA SER A 58 24.19 -19.90 24.99
C SER A 58 25.59 -19.25 25.10
N ILE A 59 25.86 -18.19 24.32
CA ILE A 59 27.16 -17.50 24.37
C ILE A 59 27.33 -16.79 25.72
N THR A 60 28.51 -16.98 26.33
CA THR A 60 28.87 -16.34 27.62
C THR A 60 29.56 -14.98 27.39
N GLY A 61 29.63 -14.16 28.46
CA GLY A 61 30.34 -12.89 28.41
C GLY A 61 29.54 -11.71 27.82
N LYS A 62 28.25 -11.91 27.50
CA LYS A 62 27.36 -10.82 27.11
C LYS A 62 27.18 -9.80 28.22
N SER A 63 27.09 -8.54 27.87
CA SER A 63 26.63 -7.49 28.78
C SER A 63 25.14 -7.66 29.10
N LYS A 64 24.67 -7.15 30.23
CA LYS A 64 23.25 -7.13 30.58
C LYS A 64 22.38 -6.43 29.52
N ARG A 65 22.95 -5.42 28.85
CA ARG A 65 22.30 -4.72 27.74
C ARG A 65 22.07 -5.66 26.53
N GLU A 66 23.11 -6.38 26.10
CA GLU A 66 23.00 -7.34 25.00
C GLU A 66 22.01 -8.47 25.32
N GLU A 67 22.04 -8.98 26.56
CA GLU A 67 21.05 -9.95 27.03
C GLU A 67 19.62 -9.42 26.93
N ALA A 68 19.40 -8.15 27.28
CA ALA A 68 18.08 -7.54 27.20
C ALA A 68 17.58 -7.44 25.75
N TYR A 69 18.42 -7.05 24.77
CA TYR A 69 18.07 -7.05 23.35
C TYR A 69 17.76 -8.46 22.83
N ILE A 70 18.59 -9.45 23.17
CA ILE A 70 18.39 -10.84 22.76
C ILE A 70 17.07 -11.36 23.33
N ASN A 71 16.80 -11.13 24.62
CA ASN A 71 15.57 -11.56 25.29
C ASN A 71 14.32 -10.89 24.69
N ALA A 72 14.42 -9.62 24.31
CA ALA A 72 13.31 -8.91 23.70
C ALA A 72 12.89 -9.55 22.37
N VAL A 73 13.85 -9.88 21.51
CA VAL A 73 13.55 -10.57 20.23
C VAL A 73 13.13 -12.02 20.47
N ALA A 74 13.73 -12.71 21.45
CA ALA A 74 13.33 -14.08 21.84
C ALA A 74 11.85 -14.15 22.27
N ALA A 75 11.30 -13.09 22.88
CA ALA A 75 9.89 -13.03 23.23
C ALA A 75 8.95 -13.13 22.01
N PHE A 76 9.38 -12.65 20.85
CA PHE A 76 8.65 -12.81 19.59
C PHE A 76 8.72 -14.26 19.08
N TYR A 77 9.90 -14.88 19.14
CA TYR A 77 10.11 -16.24 18.62
C TYR A 77 9.63 -17.35 19.55
N LYS A 78 9.35 -17.06 20.81
CA LYS A 78 8.89 -18.05 21.78
C LYS A 78 7.57 -18.71 21.31
N ASP A 79 7.56 -20.04 21.24
CA ASP A 79 6.41 -20.85 20.80
C ASP A 79 5.88 -20.39 19.42
N TRP A 80 6.78 -20.06 18.51
CA TRP A 80 6.45 -19.46 17.22
C TRP A 80 5.52 -20.32 16.38
N ASP A 81 5.60 -21.65 16.52
CA ASP A 81 4.80 -22.65 15.82
C ASP A 81 3.33 -22.70 16.30
N LYS A 82 3.04 -22.17 17.49
CA LYS A 82 1.72 -22.23 18.13
C LYS A 82 1.10 -20.86 18.38
N THR A 83 1.88 -19.80 18.26
CA THR A 83 1.45 -18.44 18.62
C THR A 83 1.14 -17.62 17.38
N PRO A 84 -0.08 -17.07 17.24
CA PRO A 84 -0.41 -16.17 16.15
C PRO A 84 0.55 -14.96 16.06
N HIS A 85 0.83 -14.48 14.84
CA HIS A 85 1.78 -13.42 14.59
C HIS A 85 1.52 -12.17 15.46
N ARG A 86 0.28 -11.70 15.52
CA ARG A 86 -0.09 -10.54 16.35
C ARG A 86 0.28 -10.73 17.82
N ASN A 87 0.05 -11.91 18.38
CA ASN A 87 0.39 -12.19 19.77
C ASN A 87 1.90 -12.21 20.00
N ARG A 88 2.68 -12.61 18.99
CA ARG A 88 4.14 -12.52 19.02
C ARG A 88 4.60 -11.05 18.99
N CYS A 89 3.99 -10.20 18.16
CA CYS A 89 4.25 -8.77 18.15
C CYS A 89 3.93 -8.11 19.49
N LEU A 90 2.84 -8.48 20.16
CA LEU A 90 2.49 -7.97 21.50
C LEU A 90 3.50 -8.40 22.56
N ARG A 91 4.04 -9.62 22.49
CA ARG A 91 5.13 -10.08 23.39
C ARG A 91 6.41 -9.27 23.18
N PHE A 92 6.76 -9.05 21.91
CA PHE A 92 7.93 -8.23 21.54
C PHE A 92 7.76 -6.78 22.02
N GLU A 93 6.59 -6.17 21.80
CA GLU A 93 6.28 -4.82 22.28
C GLU A 93 6.52 -4.69 23.78
N LYS A 94 5.97 -5.64 24.57
CA LYS A 94 6.15 -5.63 26.03
C LYS A 94 7.62 -5.75 26.42
N ALA A 95 8.37 -6.65 25.80
CA ALA A 95 9.78 -6.83 26.09
C ALA A 95 10.63 -5.60 25.70
N MET A 96 10.27 -4.95 24.56
CA MET A 96 10.92 -3.69 24.15
C MET A 96 10.56 -2.52 25.06
N GLU A 97 9.34 -2.47 25.61
CA GLU A 97 8.98 -1.47 26.63
C GLU A 97 9.82 -1.62 27.89
N GLU A 98 10.03 -2.84 28.38
CA GLU A 98 10.88 -3.15 29.52
C GLU A 98 12.33 -2.72 29.24
N LEU A 99 12.87 -3.02 28.05
CA LEU A 99 14.21 -2.63 27.63
C LEU A 99 14.35 -1.10 27.57
N TYR A 100 13.42 -0.42 26.90
CA TYR A 100 13.41 1.04 26.80
C TYR A 100 13.33 1.72 28.16
N THR A 101 12.54 1.18 29.09
CA THR A 101 12.40 1.70 30.45
C THR A 101 13.67 1.47 31.29
N THR A 102 14.33 0.32 31.09
CA THR A 102 15.56 -0.04 31.81
C THR A 102 16.76 0.75 31.32
N TYR A 103 16.81 1.07 30.03
CA TYR A 103 17.91 1.79 29.38
C TYR A 103 17.43 3.07 28.68
N PRO A 104 16.93 4.07 29.42
CA PRO A 104 16.29 5.25 28.81
C PRO A 104 17.23 6.15 28.00
N ALA A 105 18.54 6.00 28.15
CA ALA A 105 19.55 6.70 27.36
C ALA A 105 19.88 6.01 26.03
N GLU A 106 19.41 4.75 25.83
CA GLU A 106 19.64 3.96 24.64
C GLU A 106 18.66 4.35 23.53
N LYS A 107 19.14 5.07 22.53
CA LYS A 107 18.31 5.53 21.40
C LYS A 107 17.76 4.37 20.60
N GLU A 108 18.59 3.34 20.33
CA GLU A 108 18.15 2.14 19.62
C GLU A 108 17.01 1.40 20.33
N ALA A 109 17.03 1.34 21.66
CA ALA A 109 15.93 0.76 22.44
C ALA A 109 14.62 1.53 22.21
N ALA A 110 14.68 2.86 22.17
CA ALA A 110 13.53 3.71 21.90
C ALA A 110 13.02 3.53 20.45
N ILE A 111 13.93 3.44 19.47
CA ILE A 111 13.61 3.25 18.04
C ILE A 111 12.93 1.89 17.82
N PHE A 112 13.48 0.81 18.34
CA PHE A 112 12.87 -0.51 18.23
C PHE A 112 11.59 -0.66 19.05
N TYR A 113 11.47 0.05 20.18
CA TYR A 113 10.19 0.10 20.90
C TYR A 113 9.10 0.77 20.08
N ALA A 114 9.42 1.88 19.40
CA ALA A 114 8.46 2.53 18.50
C ALA A 114 8.05 1.62 17.33
N LEU A 115 8.99 0.87 16.74
CA LEU A 115 8.69 -0.16 15.73
C LEU A 115 7.77 -1.24 16.30
N ALA A 116 8.05 -1.72 17.53
CA ALA A 116 7.24 -2.74 18.20
C ALA A 116 5.81 -2.26 18.47
N LEU A 117 5.63 -0.99 18.88
CA LEU A 117 4.32 -0.35 19.04
C LEU A 117 3.55 -0.35 17.72
N THR A 118 4.20 0.03 16.61
CA THR A 118 3.59 0.04 15.28
C THR A 118 3.18 -1.36 14.84
N ALA A 119 4.06 -2.36 15.02
CA ALA A 119 3.80 -3.75 14.69
C ALA A 119 2.65 -4.38 15.52
N ALA A 120 2.50 -3.96 16.77
CA ALA A 120 1.47 -4.44 17.69
C ALA A 120 0.18 -3.62 17.66
N ALA A 121 0.11 -2.58 16.80
CA ALA A 121 -1.10 -1.76 16.68
C ALA A 121 -2.29 -2.58 16.18
N ASP A 122 -3.47 -2.25 16.69
CA ASP A 122 -4.72 -2.85 16.21
C ASP A 122 -5.22 -2.07 14.98
N PRO A 123 -5.38 -2.69 13.82
CA PRO A 123 -5.97 -2.03 12.65
C PRO A 123 -7.39 -1.52 12.91
N ALA A 124 -8.10 -2.09 13.87
CA ALA A 124 -9.43 -1.65 14.28
C ALA A 124 -9.42 -0.44 15.24
N ASP A 125 -8.27 -0.12 15.86
CA ASP A 125 -8.14 1.05 16.73
C ASP A 125 -8.00 2.35 15.92
N LYS A 126 -9.12 3.00 15.68
CA LYS A 126 -9.18 4.31 15.01
C LYS A 126 -8.79 5.49 15.90
N THR A 127 -8.43 5.25 17.16
CA THR A 127 -7.81 6.28 18.03
C THR A 127 -6.31 6.43 17.77
N PHE A 128 -5.70 5.46 17.09
CA PHE A 128 -4.26 5.40 16.76
C PHE A 128 -3.37 5.53 18.00
N THR A 129 -3.79 4.95 19.13
CA THR A 129 -3.09 5.11 20.42
C THR A 129 -1.64 4.67 20.36
N LYS A 130 -1.34 3.49 19.77
CA LYS A 130 0.02 2.98 19.66
C LYS A 130 0.85 3.77 18.66
N GLN A 131 0.28 4.13 17.51
CA GLN A 131 0.94 4.95 16.50
C GLN A 131 1.30 6.33 17.03
N LYS A 132 0.39 6.98 17.77
CA LYS A 132 0.68 8.27 18.41
C LYS A 132 1.80 8.17 19.46
N LYS A 133 1.82 7.09 20.27
CA LYS A 133 2.90 6.84 21.24
C LYS A 133 4.24 6.61 20.51
N ALA A 134 4.27 5.77 19.49
CA ALA A 134 5.46 5.52 18.67
C ALA A 134 5.97 6.80 18.01
N GLY A 135 5.08 7.55 17.40
CA GLY A 135 5.41 8.82 16.74
C GLY A 135 5.94 9.88 17.72
N ALA A 136 5.44 9.95 18.95
CA ALA A 136 5.95 10.86 19.96
C ALA A 136 7.42 10.52 20.33
N ILE A 137 7.74 9.23 20.50
CA ILE A 137 9.10 8.75 20.75
C ILE A 137 10.01 9.10 19.58
N LEU A 138 9.61 8.72 18.35
CA LEU A 138 10.42 8.92 17.15
C LEU A 138 10.64 10.41 16.85
N ASN A 139 9.61 11.26 16.98
CA ASN A 139 9.74 12.70 16.74
C ASN A 139 10.63 13.40 17.78
N ALA A 140 10.69 12.89 19.02
CA ALA A 140 11.64 13.39 20.01
C ALA A 140 13.09 13.09 19.59
N LEU A 141 13.36 11.90 19.07
CA LEU A 141 14.67 11.49 18.57
C LEU A 141 15.00 12.16 17.23
N TYR A 142 14.04 12.34 16.33
CA TYR A 142 14.24 12.98 15.03
C TYR A 142 14.82 14.38 15.10
N ARG A 143 14.42 15.16 16.12
CA ARG A 143 15.00 16.50 16.37
C ARG A 143 16.50 16.48 16.68
N ALA A 144 16.96 15.41 17.31
CA ALA A 144 18.37 15.25 17.67
C ALA A 144 19.19 14.53 16.58
N GLU A 145 18.56 13.60 15.86
CA GLU A 145 19.21 12.73 14.86
C GLU A 145 18.37 12.61 13.59
N PRO A 146 18.22 13.70 12.81
CA PRO A 146 17.38 13.72 11.62
C PRO A 146 17.87 12.80 10.50
N ASN A 147 19.14 12.36 10.54
CA ASN A 147 19.76 11.49 9.54
C ASN A 147 19.81 10.01 9.97
N HIS A 148 19.18 9.64 11.07
CA HIS A 148 19.15 8.24 11.49
C HIS A 148 18.12 7.46 10.65
N PRO A 149 18.51 6.43 9.87
CA PRO A 149 17.61 5.75 8.93
C PRO A 149 16.39 5.12 9.60
N GLY A 150 16.55 4.49 10.77
CA GLY A 150 15.44 3.88 11.49
C GLY A 150 14.42 4.90 11.97
N ILE A 151 14.84 6.08 12.40
CA ILE A 151 13.92 7.12 12.88
C ILE A 151 13.03 7.60 11.75
N VAL A 152 13.61 8.06 10.63
CA VAL A 152 12.84 8.60 9.50
C VAL A 152 11.96 7.55 8.86
N HIS A 153 12.47 6.32 8.71
CA HIS A 153 11.72 5.20 8.14
C HIS A 153 10.50 4.83 9.00
N TYR A 154 10.73 4.68 10.31
CA TYR A 154 9.64 4.23 11.20
C TYR A 154 8.61 5.33 11.44
N ILE A 155 8.95 6.62 11.33
CA ILE A 155 7.96 7.71 11.30
C ILE A 155 7.00 7.53 10.10
N ILE A 156 7.53 7.21 8.91
CA ILE A 156 6.70 6.99 7.72
C ILE A 156 5.73 5.84 7.96
N HIS A 157 6.21 4.68 8.39
CA HIS A 157 5.35 3.52 8.67
C HIS A 157 4.33 3.77 9.79
N THR A 158 4.74 4.50 10.83
CA THR A 158 3.88 4.80 11.98
C THR A 158 2.70 5.67 11.58
N PHE A 159 2.88 6.57 10.63
CA PHE A 159 1.89 7.56 10.24
C PHE A 159 1.30 7.34 8.83
N ASP A 160 1.50 6.15 8.23
CA ASP A 160 0.89 5.81 6.92
C ASP A 160 -0.62 5.53 7.05
N SER A 161 -1.37 6.54 7.44
CA SER A 161 -2.84 6.57 7.40
C SER A 161 -3.35 7.94 6.95
N PRO A 162 -4.56 8.06 6.40
CA PRO A 162 -5.10 9.36 5.98
C PRO A 162 -5.09 10.41 7.08
N GLU A 163 -5.37 10.00 8.33
CA GLU A 163 -5.49 10.90 9.49
C GLU A 163 -4.14 11.37 10.03
N LEU A 164 -3.07 10.61 9.80
CA LEU A 164 -1.75 10.87 10.42
C LEU A 164 -0.66 11.26 9.43
N ALA A 165 -0.88 11.10 8.13
CA ALA A 165 0.14 11.24 7.09
C ALA A 165 0.87 12.59 7.12
N GLU A 166 0.19 13.69 7.43
CA GLU A 166 0.82 15.01 7.54
C GLU A 166 1.93 15.06 8.60
N LEU A 167 1.80 14.27 9.67
CA LEU A 167 2.81 14.18 10.73
C LEU A 167 4.12 13.54 10.25
N ALA A 168 4.06 12.73 9.18
CA ALA A 168 5.23 12.10 8.59
C ALA A 168 5.87 12.91 7.47
N LEU A 169 5.24 13.98 6.97
CA LEU A 169 5.71 14.70 5.80
C LEU A 169 7.16 15.23 5.91
N PRO A 170 7.62 15.79 7.05
CA PRO A 170 9.03 16.19 7.20
C PRO A 170 10.00 15.01 7.05
N ALA A 171 9.72 13.87 7.68
CA ALA A 171 10.55 12.68 7.59
C ALA A 171 10.52 12.09 6.16
N ALA A 172 9.36 12.06 5.51
CA ALA A 172 9.23 11.60 4.14
C ALA A 172 10.08 12.42 3.16
N LYS A 173 10.11 13.74 3.29
CA LYS A 173 10.96 14.63 2.48
C LYS A 173 12.45 14.41 2.70
N GLN A 174 12.85 13.92 3.88
CA GLN A 174 14.25 13.72 4.27
C GLN A 174 14.79 12.32 3.89
N TYR A 175 13.96 11.28 3.91
CA TYR A 175 14.41 9.89 3.94
C TYR A 175 15.24 9.49 2.70
N ALA A 176 14.87 9.95 1.51
CA ALA A 176 15.63 9.67 0.28
C ALA A 176 17.11 10.13 0.36
N SER A 177 17.41 11.19 1.11
CA SER A 177 18.79 11.66 1.31
C SER A 177 19.55 10.89 2.39
N VAL A 178 18.83 10.22 3.30
CA VAL A 178 19.44 9.43 4.39
C VAL A 178 19.93 8.07 3.89
N ALA A 179 19.21 7.43 2.99
CA ALA A 179 19.53 6.11 2.45
C ALA A 179 19.41 6.07 0.91
N PRO A 180 20.25 6.83 0.18
CA PRO A 180 20.07 7.10 -1.25
C PRO A 180 20.35 5.91 -2.18
N SER A 181 20.88 4.80 -1.66
CA SER A 181 21.17 3.59 -2.42
C SER A 181 20.17 2.46 -2.17
N SER A 182 19.23 2.62 -1.24
CA SER A 182 18.21 1.62 -0.95
C SER A 182 16.95 1.90 -1.77
N ALA A 183 16.54 0.97 -2.63
CA ALA A 183 15.31 1.08 -3.41
C ALA A 183 14.09 1.29 -2.51
N HIS A 184 14.01 0.54 -1.40
CA HIS A 184 12.96 0.67 -0.42
C HIS A 184 12.95 2.06 0.25
N ALA A 185 14.11 2.57 0.67
CA ALA A 185 14.21 3.89 1.29
C ALA A 185 13.82 5.04 0.34
N LEU A 186 14.14 4.90 -0.94
CA LEU A 186 13.73 5.85 -1.99
C LEU A 186 12.23 5.77 -2.29
N HIS A 187 11.62 4.59 -2.15
CA HIS A 187 10.20 4.34 -2.35
C HIS A 187 9.34 4.85 -1.18
N MET A 188 9.75 4.62 0.06
CA MET A 188 8.94 4.84 1.26
C MET A 188 8.31 6.23 1.41
N PRO A 189 8.98 7.33 1.02
CA PRO A 189 8.34 8.65 1.02
C PRO A 189 7.04 8.70 0.21
N SER A 190 6.94 7.91 -0.85
CA SER A 190 5.76 7.89 -1.73
C SER A 190 4.50 7.37 -1.04
N HIS A 191 4.61 6.60 0.04
CA HIS A 191 3.46 6.22 0.87
C HIS A 191 2.77 7.47 1.41
N ILE A 192 3.54 8.36 2.04
CA ILE A 192 3.02 9.62 2.60
C ILE A 192 2.57 10.57 1.49
N PHE A 193 3.35 10.71 0.43
CA PHE A 193 3.00 11.57 -0.69
C PHE A 193 1.69 11.13 -1.36
N THR A 194 1.46 9.83 -1.51
CA THR A 194 0.21 9.27 -2.04
C THR A 194 -0.97 9.55 -1.09
N ARG A 195 -0.80 9.37 0.24
CA ARG A 195 -1.83 9.72 1.22
C ARG A 195 -2.23 11.19 1.18
N LEU A 196 -1.29 12.07 0.86
CA LEU A 196 -1.50 13.51 0.81
C LEU A 196 -1.83 14.05 -0.60
N GLY A 197 -1.88 13.17 -1.61
CA GLY A 197 -2.10 13.57 -3.00
C GLY A 197 -1.00 14.44 -3.58
N LEU A 198 0.24 14.26 -3.12
CA LEU A 198 1.46 14.94 -3.59
C LEU A 198 2.08 14.11 -4.72
N TRP A 199 1.45 14.17 -5.89
CA TRP A 199 1.73 13.25 -7.00
C TRP A 199 3.11 13.46 -7.62
N ASN A 200 3.61 14.68 -7.72
CA ASN A 200 4.96 14.95 -8.24
C ASN A 200 6.03 14.34 -7.35
N GLU A 201 5.88 14.49 -6.04
CA GLU A 201 6.78 13.92 -5.04
C GLU A 201 6.73 12.40 -5.06
N SER A 202 5.54 11.81 -5.19
CA SER A 202 5.36 10.37 -5.34
C SER A 202 6.04 9.84 -6.62
N ILE A 203 5.90 10.52 -7.76
CA ILE A 203 6.56 10.18 -9.01
C ILE A 203 8.09 10.22 -8.85
N ASN A 204 8.64 11.32 -8.32
CA ASN A 204 10.09 11.49 -8.16
C ASN A 204 10.68 10.41 -7.25
N SER A 205 10.01 10.11 -6.14
CA SER A 205 10.37 9.05 -5.20
C SER A 205 10.47 7.69 -5.90
N ASN A 206 9.44 7.33 -6.65
CA ASN A 206 9.39 6.01 -7.31
C ASN A 206 10.29 5.91 -8.55
N LEU A 207 10.54 6.99 -9.29
CA LEU A 207 11.54 6.99 -10.35
C LEU A 207 12.95 6.69 -9.80
N ALA A 208 13.30 7.30 -8.68
CA ALA A 208 14.57 7.04 -8.01
C ALA A 208 14.64 5.61 -7.48
N SER A 209 13.55 5.11 -6.88
CA SER A 209 13.45 3.73 -6.38
C SER A 209 13.61 2.70 -7.49
N VAL A 210 12.89 2.85 -8.60
CA VAL A 210 12.98 1.97 -9.77
C VAL A 210 14.41 1.93 -10.32
N ALA A 211 15.06 3.08 -10.48
CA ALA A 211 16.45 3.16 -10.94
C ALA A 211 17.40 2.45 -9.96
N SER A 212 17.22 2.64 -8.65
CA SER A 212 18.03 1.95 -7.63
C SER A 212 17.80 0.44 -7.64
N ALA A 213 16.55 -0.01 -7.81
CA ALA A 213 16.22 -1.43 -7.90
C ALA A 213 16.89 -2.11 -9.13
N GLN A 214 16.92 -1.43 -10.28
CA GLN A 214 17.60 -1.90 -11.48
C GLN A 214 19.12 -2.03 -11.25
N CYS A 215 19.76 -1.01 -10.65
CA CYS A 215 21.19 -1.06 -10.30
C CYS A 215 21.49 -2.20 -9.31
N TYR A 216 20.63 -2.41 -8.31
CA TYR A 216 20.81 -3.51 -7.36
C TYR A 216 20.66 -4.87 -8.04
N ALA A 217 19.67 -5.05 -8.91
CA ALA A 217 19.47 -6.31 -9.64
C ALA A 217 20.70 -6.69 -10.46
N GLU A 218 21.31 -5.71 -11.14
CA GLU A 218 22.55 -5.91 -11.90
C GLU A 218 23.72 -6.29 -10.96
N ALA A 219 23.95 -5.51 -9.91
CA ALA A 219 25.04 -5.73 -8.96
C ALA A 219 24.93 -7.06 -8.19
N ALA A 220 23.70 -7.46 -7.82
CA ALA A 220 23.43 -8.70 -7.11
C ALA A 220 23.33 -9.94 -8.03
N GLY A 221 23.42 -9.76 -9.35
CA GLY A 221 23.32 -10.85 -10.33
C GLY A 221 21.93 -11.47 -10.43
N ILE A 222 20.89 -10.69 -10.12
CA ILE A 222 19.49 -11.12 -10.27
C ILE A 222 19.19 -11.26 -11.76
N LYS A 223 18.72 -12.45 -12.17
CA LYS A 223 18.34 -12.69 -13.56
C LYS A 223 16.97 -12.04 -13.85
N GLY A 224 17.00 -10.92 -14.56
CA GLY A 224 15.80 -10.16 -14.89
C GLY A 224 15.56 -8.99 -13.94
N HIS A 225 14.29 -8.79 -13.54
CA HIS A 225 13.86 -7.64 -12.75
C HIS A 225 13.68 -8.04 -11.29
N TRP A 226 14.07 -7.14 -10.38
CA TRP A 226 13.84 -7.32 -8.95
C TRP A 226 12.42 -6.84 -8.58
N ASP A 227 11.75 -7.49 -7.62
CA ASP A 227 10.37 -7.19 -7.24
C ASP A 227 10.15 -5.76 -6.72
N GLU A 228 11.17 -5.11 -6.15
CA GLU A 228 11.11 -3.70 -5.74
C GLU A 228 10.97 -2.75 -6.94
N GLU A 229 11.52 -3.09 -8.10
CA GLU A 229 11.30 -2.33 -9.33
C GLU A 229 9.81 -2.33 -9.71
N ILE A 230 9.19 -3.51 -9.70
CA ILE A 230 7.78 -3.67 -10.06
C ILE A 230 6.86 -2.98 -9.04
N HIS A 231 7.24 -3.03 -7.77
CA HIS A 231 6.54 -2.31 -6.71
C HIS A 231 6.56 -0.79 -6.93
N GLY A 232 7.70 -0.23 -7.30
CA GLY A 232 7.81 1.18 -7.69
C GLY A 232 6.96 1.55 -8.92
N LEU A 233 6.86 0.65 -9.92
CA LEU A 233 6.02 0.87 -11.11
C LEU A 233 4.53 0.98 -10.76
N ASP A 234 4.02 0.22 -9.79
CA ASP A 234 2.61 0.31 -9.37
C ASP A 234 2.26 1.71 -8.84
N TYR A 235 3.14 2.28 -8.00
CA TYR A 235 2.97 3.65 -7.51
C TYR A 235 3.15 4.70 -8.61
N LEU A 236 4.09 4.49 -9.54
CA LEU A 236 4.27 5.39 -10.69
C LEU A 236 3.02 5.46 -11.56
N VAL A 237 2.45 4.32 -11.92
CA VAL A 237 1.22 4.30 -12.74
C VAL A 237 0.08 4.98 -12.00
N TYR A 238 -0.10 4.68 -10.70
CA TYR A 238 -1.13 5.34 -9.91
C TYR A 238 -0.96 6.86 -9.92
N ALA A 239 0.25 7.37 -9.63
CA ALA A 239 0.52 8.80 -9.56
C ALA A 239 0.41 9.49 -10.94
N TYR A 240 0.89 8.87 -12.02
CA TYR A 240 0.73 9.40 -13.38
C TYR A 240 -0.74 9.53 -13.79
N LEU A 241 -1.59 8.56 -13.44
CA LEU A 241 -3.03 8.63 -13.71
C LEU A 241 -3.68 9.80 -12.95
N GLN A 242 -3.29 10.03 -11.68
CA GLN A 242 -3.78 11.17 -10.91
C GLN A 242 -3.27 12.53 -11.42
N LYS A 243 -2.14 12.55 -12.14
CA LYS A 243 -1.64 13.72 -12.87
C LYS A 243 -2.31 13.92 -14.23
N GLY A 244 -3.14 12.98 -14.69
CA GLY A 244 -3.68 12.97 -16.05
C GLY A 244 -2.62 12.68 -17.12
N GLU A 245 -1.48 12.10 -16.75
CA GLU A 245 -0.35 11.81 -17.64
C GLU A 245 -0.47 10.36 -18.17
N ASN A 246 -1.57 10.10 -18.88
CA ASN A 246 -1.94 8.76 -19.37
C ASN A 246 -0.86 8.12 -20.25
N GLY A 247 -0.18 8.91 -21.09
CA GLY A 247 0.91 8.41 -21.94
C GLY A 247 2.08 7.88 -21.11
N LEU A 248 2.43 8.52 -20.00
CA LEU A 248 3.47 8.05 -19.08
C LEU A 248 3.02 6.80 -18.31
N ALA A 249 1.77 6.77 -17.84
CA ALA A 249 1.20 5.58 -17.20
C ALA A 249 1.19 4.38 -18.17
N LYS A 250 0.80 4.59 -19.43
CA LYS A 250 0.81 3.56 -20.48
C LYS A 250 2.21 3.04 -20.76
N LYS A 251 3.20 3.93 -20.81
CA LYS A 251 4.61 3.54 -20.99
C LYS A 251 5.10 2.62 -19.87
N GLN A 252 4.72 2.86 -18.61
CA GLN A 252 5.08 1.96 -17.51
C GLN A 252 4.37 0.60 -17.62
N TRP A 253 3.10 0.59 -18.02
CA TRP A 253 2.38 -0.65 -18.28
C TRP A 253 3.03 -1.47 -19.41
N ASP A 254 3.35 -0.84 -20.55
CA ASP A 254 4.02 -1.51 -21.67
C ASP A 254 5.40 -2.04 -21.26
N TYR A 255 6.14 -1.29 -20.43
CA TYR A 255 7.41 -1.73 -19.87
C TYR A 255 7.22 -2.98 -18.98
N LEU A 256 6.25 -2.97 -18.06
CA LEU A 256 5.92 -4.15 -17.25
C LEU A 256 5.62 -5.38 -18.11
N ARG A 257 4.84 -5.22 -19.18
CA ARG A 257 4.51 -6.31 -20.13
C ARG A 257 5.74 -6.86 -20.85
N SER A 258 6.76 -6.06 -21.07
CA SER A 258 7.99 -6.47 -21.76
C SER A 258 8.94 -7.30 -20.90
N MET A 259 8.74 -7.32 -19.58
CA MET A 259 9.62 -8.03 -18.64
C MET A 259 9.48 -9.53 -18.81
N LYS A 260 10.61 -10.24 -19.02
CA LYS A 260 10.62 -11.70 -19.24
C LYS A 260 10.81 -12.50 -17.96
N ALA A 261 11.62 -12.01 -17.05
CA ALA A 261 11.94 -12.67 -15.78
C ALA A 261 11.88 -11.68 -14.62
N ILE A 262 11.30 -12.09 -13.50
CA ILE A 262 11.18 -11.30 -12.28
C ILE A 262 11.48 -12.20 -11.10
N SER A 263 12.30 -11.73 -10.17
CA SER A 263 12.70 -12.49 -8.99
C SER A 263 12.87 -11.57 -7.75
N PRO A 264 12.32 -11.95 -6.59
CA PRO A 264 11.38 -13.06 -6.41
C PRO A 264 10.00 -12.75 -7.01
N PHE A 265 9.26 -13.80 -7.39
CA PHE A 265 7.86 -13.66 -7.77
C PHE A 265 6.99 -13.81 -6.52
N ASN A 266 6.46 -12.70 -6.04
CA ASN A 266 5.66 -12.64 -4.81
C ASN A 266 4.36 -11.83 -5.03
N PHE A 267 3.62 -11.59 -3.94
CA PHE A 267 2.35 -10.89 -4.01
C PHE A 267 2.48 -9.44 -4.54
N LYS A 268 3.59 -8.72 -4.28
CA LYS A 268 3.81 -7.35 -4.81
C LYS A 268 3.80 -7.36 -6.34
N VAL A 269 4.50 -8.34 -6.93
CA VAL A 269 4.57 -8.54 -8.37
C VAL A 269 3.20 -8.91 -8.92
N ALA A 270 2.52 -9.89 -8.31
CA ALA A 270 1.18 -10.30 -8.73
C ALA A 270 0.18 -9.15 -8.66
N TYR A 271 0.24 -8.35 -7.59
CA TYR A 271 -0.61 -7.17 -7.42
C TYR A 271 -0.37 -6.14 -8.52
N ALA A 272 0.87 -5.78 -8.81
CA ALA A 272 1.20 -4.81 -9.87
C ALA A 272 0.71 -5.28 -11.25
N TYR A 273 0.88 -6.56 -11.58
CA TYR A 273 0.38 -7.12 -12.84
C TYR A 273 -1.14 -7.08 -12.97
N ALA A 274 -1.87 -7.18 -11.87
CA ALA A 274 -3.33 -7.05 -11.86
C ALA A 274 -3.78 -5.59 -11.80
N SER A 275 -3.18 -4.79 -10.91
CA SER A 275 -3.63 -3.43 -10.59
C SER A 275 -3.24 -2.39 -11.65
N ILE A 276 -2.05 -2.48 -12.24
CA ILE A 276 -1.58 -1.51 -13.23
C ILE A 276 -2.52 -1.43 -14.44
N PRO A 277 -2.83 -2.54 -15.16
CA PRO A 277 -3.78 -2.50 -16.26
C PRO A 277 -5.20 -2.14 -15.79
N ALA A 278 -5.64 -2.68 -14.66
CA ALA A 278 -6.96 -2.38 -14.09
C ALA A 278 -7.15 -0.88 -13.85
N ARG A 279 -6.21 -0.23 -13.14
CA ARG A 279 -6.25 1.23 -12.90
C ARG A 279 -6.23 2.02 -14.20
N TYR A 280 -5.33 1.67 -15.12
CA TYR A 280 -5.25 2.38 -16.41
C TYR A 280 -6.59 2.35 -17.15
N LEU A 281 -7.24 1.18 -17.20
CA LEU A 281 -8.50 1.00 -17.90
C LEU A 281 -9.68 1.68 -17.19
N LEU A 282 -9.80 1.51 -15.89
CA LEU A 282 -10.91 2.04 -15.09
C LEU A 282 -10.84 3.56 -14.92
N GLU A 283 -9.66 4.11 -14.63
CA GLU A 283 -9.45 5.57 -14.50
C GLU A 283 -9.75 6.32 -15.80
N ASN A 284 -9.52 5.68 -16.94
CA ASN A 284 -9.81 6.23 -18.25
C ASN A 284 -11.18 5.81 -18.82
N LYS A 285 -11.98 5.06 -18.06
CA LYS A 285 -13.30 4.57 -18.47
C LYS A 285 -13.28 3.81 -19.80
N LEU A 286 -12.20 3.05 -20.07
CA LEU A 286 -12.01 2.23 -21.27
C LEU A 286 -12.76 0.89 -21.09
N TRP A 287 -14.08 0.97 -21.10
CA TRP A 287 -14.95 -0.13 -20.71
C TRP A 287 -14.83 -1.37 -21.59
N LYS A 288 -14.63 -1.19 -22.89
CA LYS A 288 -14.45 -2.31 -23.84
C LYS A 288 -13.16 -3.08 -23.54
N GLU A 289 -12.07 -2.36 -23.34
CA GLU A 289 -10.79 -2.93 -22.99
C GLU A 289 -10.81 -3.53 -21.58
N ALA A 290 -11.53 -2.90 -20.64
CA ALA A 290 -11.73 -3.41 -19.29
C ALA A 290 -12.48 -4.77 -19.31
N ALA A 291 -13.56 -4.89 -20.07
CA ALA A 291 -14.30 -6.15 -20.22
C ALA A 291 -13.44 -7.28 -20.82
N GLY A 292 -12.48 -6.94 -21.68
CA GLY A 292 -11.55 -7.87 -22.31
C GLY A 292 -10.20 -8.01 -21.62
N LEU A 293 -10.00 -7.48 -20.40
CA LEU A 293 -8.70 -7.49 -19.75
C LEU A 293 -8.16 -8.92 -19.61
N THR A 294 -6.96 -9.15 -20.12
CA THR A 294 -6.20 -10.38 -19.94
C THR A 294 -4.83 -10.07 -19.32
N ILE A 295 -4.38 -10.93 -18.46
CA ILE A 295 -3.00 -10.90 -17.96
C ILE A 295 -2.20 -11.86 -18.82
N GLU A 296 -1.65 -11.30 -19.91
CA GLU A 296 -0.86 -12.06 -20.87
C GLU A 296 0.54 -12.31 -20.33
N LYS A 297 0.75 -13.45 -19.70
CA LYS A 297 2.09 -13.95 -19.44
C LYS A 297 2.08 -15.47 -19.37
N ASP A 298 2.84 -16.11 -20.23
CA ASP A 298 3.12 -17.53 -20.14
C ASP A 298 3.75 -17.81 -18.75
N ASN A 299 3.15 -18.74 -17.99
CA ASN A 299 3.56 -19.11 -16.64
C ASN A 299 3.33 -18.07 -15.51
N PHE A 300 2.41 -17.12 -15.70
CA PHE A 300 2.03 -16.22 -14.59
C PHE A 300 1.12 -16.96 -13.60
N PRO A 301 1.57 -17.27 -12.37
CA PRO A 301 0.83 -18.13 -11.45
C PRO A 301 -0.27 -17.35 -10.70
N LEU A 302 -1.13 -16.62 -11.41
CA LEU A 302 -2.19 -15.78 -10.83
C LEU A 302 -3.16 -16.58 -9.93
N ASP A 303 -3.31 -17.87 -10.19
CA ASP A 303 -4.14 -18.78 -9.37
C ASP A 303 -3.62 -18.95 -7.93
N ASN A 304 -2.34 -18.67 -7.69
CA ASN A 304 -1.74 -18.66 -6.35
C ASN A 304 -2.01 -17.34 -5.61
N PHE A 305 -2.53 -16.32 -6.30
CA PHE A 305 -2.78 -14.97 -5.80
C PHE A 305 -4.26 -14.59 -5.96
N PRO A 306 -5.16 -15.18 -5.16
CA PRO A 306 -6.60 -15.05 -5.37
C PRO A 306 -7.11 -13.60 -5.25
N TRP A 307 -6.56 -12.78 -4.35
CA TRP A 307 -6.95 -11.37 -4.23
C TRP A 307 -6.59 -10.57 -5.49
N GLU A 308 -5.39 -10.76 -6.01
CA GLU A 308 -4.89 -10.12 -7.22
C GLU A 308 -5.69 -10.58 -8.46
N LYS A 309 -6.08 -11.86 -8.48
CA LYS A 309 -6.99 -12.40 -9.49
C LYS A 309 -8.37 -11.73 -9.44
N ALA A 310 -8.88 -11.45 -8.23
CA ALA A 310 -10.16 -10.76 -8.07
C ALA A 310 -10.15 -9.35 -8.68
N ILE A 311 -9.03 -8.62 -8.66
CA ILE A 311 -8.90 -7.32 -9.32
C ILE A 311 -9.20 -7.43 -10.82
N VAL A 312 -8.72 -8.47 -11.48
CA VAL A 312 -8.97 -8.70 -12.92
C VAL A 312 -10.45 -8.97 -13.17
N HIS A 313 -11.07 -9.84 -12.38
CA HIS A 313 -12.49 -10.16 -12.51
C HIS A 313 -13.37 -8.93 -12.22
N PHE A 314 -13.04 -8.14 -11.20
CA PHE A 314 -13.72 -6.89 -10.89
C PHE A 314 -13.63 -5.89 -12.06
N THR A 315 -12.46 -5.73 -12.64
CA THR A 315 -12.25 -4.84 -13.80
C THR A 315 -13.09 -5.27 -15.00
N ARG A 316 -13.11 -6.57 -15.32
CA ARG A 316 -13.92 -7.12 -16.40
C ARG A 316 -15.41 -6.92 -16.16
N LEU A 317 -15.85 -7.13 -14.91
CA LEU A 317 -17.23 -6.92 -14.53
C LEU A 317 -17.65 -5.47 -14.72
N LEU A 318 -16.86 -4.51 -14.24
CA LEU A 318 -17.15 -3.09 -14.45
C LEU A 318 -17.20 -2.75 -15.95
N GLY A 319 -16.31 -3.31 -16.76
CA GLY A 319 -16.37 -3.18 -18.22
C GLY A 319 -17.67 -3.75 -18.78
N ALA A 320 -18.05 -4.97 -18.40
CA ALA A 320 -19.24 -5.65 -18.89
C ALA A 320 -20.55 -4.90 -18.57
N VAL A 321 -20.71 -4.39 -17.33
CA VAL A 321 -21.93 -3.64 -16.95
C VAL A 321 -22.05 -2.32 -17.71
N HIS A 322 -20.95 -1.65 -18.05
CA HIS A 322 -20.98 -0.42 -18.84
C HIS A 322 -21.17 -0.67 -20.36
N LEU A 323 -21.08 -1.93 -20.77
CA LEU A 323 -21.40 -2.38 -22.14
C LEU A 323 -22.76 -3.07 -22.23
N ASP A 324 -23.55 -3.07 -21.15
CA ASP A 324 -24.82 -3.77 -21.01
C ASP A 324 -24.73 -5.30 -21.26
N ASP A 325 -23.55 -5.91 -21.01
CA ASP A 325 -23.35 -7.36 -21.13
C ASP A 325 -23.59 -8.05 -19.78
N GLN A 326 -24.88 -8.35 -19.53
CA GLN A 326 -25.31 -9.00 -18.30
C GLN A 326 -24.75 -10.41 -18.14
N ALA A 327 -24.56 -11.14 -19.24
CA ALA A 327 -24.05 -12.51 -19.16
C ALA A 327 -22.59 -12.52 -18.71
N ALA A 328 -21.75 -11.67 -19.30
CA ALA A 328 -20.35 -11.50 -18.87
C ALA A 328 -20.27 -10.99 -17.43
N ALA A 329 -21.06 -9.97 -17.05
CA ALA A 329 -21.08 -9.45 -15.69
C ALA A 329 -21.41 -10.51 -14.64
N ASN A 330 -22.42 -11.35 -14.89
CA ASN A 330 -22.78 -12.44 -13.98
C ASN A 330 -21.70 -13.55 -13.89
N MET A 331 -21.01 -13.83 -14.99
CA MET A 331 -19.89 -14.78 -15.01
C MET A 331 -18.73 -14.26 -14.13
N GLU A 332 -18.37 -13.01 -14.29
CA GLU A 332 -17.30 -12.39 -13.49
C GLU A 332 -17.68 -12.25 -12.01
N LEU A 333 -18.96 -11.95 -11.69
CA LEU A 333 -19.46 -11.93 -10.31
C LEU A 333 -19.35 -13.31 -9.65
N LYS A 334 -19.67 -14.37 -10.40
CA LYS A 334 -19.50 -15.75 -9.91
C LYS A 334 -18.04 -16.03 -9.57
N ALA A 335 -17.10 -15.64 -10.44
CA ALA A 335 -15.66 -15.82 -10.17
C ALA A 335 -15.21 -15.06 -8.93
N LEU A 336 -15.70 -13.83 -8.70
CA LEU A 336 -15.40 -13.09 -7.46
C LEU A 336 -15.92 -13.80 -6.22
N ASN A 337 -17.12 -14.37 -6.25
CA ASN A 337 -17.68 -15.14 -5.13
C ASN A 337 -16.87 -16.43 -4.85
N ASP A 338 -16.43 -17.12 -5.88
CA ASP A 338 -15.59 -18.32 -5.75
C ASP A 338 -14.23 -17.96 -5.10
N ILE A 339 -13.63 -16.82 -5.48
CA ILE A 339 -12.39 -16.30 -4.88
C ILE A 339 -12.61 -15.90 -3.42
N HIS A 340 -13.70 -15.20 -3.10
CA HIS A 340 -14.03 -14.83 -1.72
C HIS A 340 -14.16 -16.07 -0.83
N THR A 341 -14.84 -17.10 -1.32
CA THR A 341 -14.96 -18.38 -0.60
C THR A 341 -13.58 -18.99 -0.31
N LYS A 342 -12.71 -19.06 -1.35
CA LYS A 342 -11.33 -19.56 -1.21
C LYS A 342 -10.53 -18.77 -0.16
N LEU A 343 -10.59 -17.45 -0.16
CA LEU A 343 -9.88 -16.62 0.82
C LEU A 343 -10.42 -16.79 2.25
N THR A 344 -11.73 -17.01 2.39
CA THR A 344 -12.37 -17.30 3.68
C THR A 344 -11.89 -18.64 4.23
N GLU A 345 -11.80 -19.69 3.40
CA GLU A 345 -11.27 -20.99 3.75
C GLU A 345 -9.78 -20.93 4.13
N GLN A 346 -9.01 -20.09 3.46
CA GLN A 346 -7.61 -19.81 3.76
C GLN A 346 -7.41 -19.00 5.05
N LYS A 347 -8.48 -18.51 5.66
CA LYS A 347 -8.47 -17.66 6.88
C LYS A 347 -7.67 -16.36 6.68
N ASP A 348 -7.78 -15.77 5.50
CA ASP A 348 -7.26 -14.42 5.21
C ASP A 348 -8.42 -13.40 5.23
N PRO A 349 -8.80 -12.90 6.42
CA PRO A 349 -9.97 -12.04 6.55
C PRO A 349 -9.78 -10.68 5.86
N TYR A 350 -8.53 -10.20 5.75
CA TYR A 350 -8.26 -8.91 5.10
C TYR A 350 -8.55 -9.01 3.60
N LYS A 351 -7.94 -9.98 2.91
CA LYS A 351 -8.14 -10.15 1.47
C LYS A 351 -9.56 -10.58 1.14
N ALA A 352 -10.19 -11.42 1.97
CA ALA A 352 -11.59 -11.78 1.82
C ALA A 352 -12.49 -10.53 1.89
N ASN A 353 -12.25 -9.61 2.84
CA ASN A 353 -13.00 -8.35 2.95
C ASN A 353 -12.78 -7.44 1.73
N GLN A 354 -11.55 -7.33 1.21
CA GLN A 354 -11.27 -6.56 -0.02
C GLN A 354 -12.09 -7.10 -1.22
N VAL A 355 -12.15 -8.41 -1.38
CA VAL A 355 -12.94 -9.03 -2.44
C VAL A 355 -14.45 -8.86 -2.20
N LEU A 356 -14.90 -8.90 -0.94
CA LEU A 356 -16.32 -8.67 -0.61
C LEU A 356 -16.76 -7.23 -0.94
N ILE A 357 -15.91 -6.23 -0.73
CA ILE A 357 -16.16 -4.85 -1.17
C ILE A 357 -16.36 -4.81 -2.69
N GLN A 358 -15.47 -5.44 -3.46
CA GLN A 358 -15.59 -5.54 -4.92
C GLN A 358 -16.88 -6.26 -5.34
N ILE A 359 -17.27 -7.34 -4.65
CA ILE A 359 -18.54 -8.05 -4.90
C ILE A 359 -19.72 -7.11 -4.67
N LYS A 360 -19.77 -6.36 -3.55
CA LYS A 360 -20.89 -5.44 -3.25
C LYS A 360 -20.99 -4.31 -4.26
N ALA A 361 -19.86 -3.72 -4.68
CA ALA A 361 -19.84 -2.75 -5.76
C ALA A 361 -20.30 -3.35 -7.10
N SER A 362 -19.88 -4.57 -7.41
CA SER A 362 -20.28 -5.30 -8.61
C SER A 362 -21.78 -5.60 -8.65
N GLU A 363 -22.32 -6.13 -7.55
CA GLU A 363 -23.76 -6.35 -7.38
C GLU A 363 -24.55 -5.07 -7.59
N ALA A 364 -24.06 -3.94 -7.05
CA ALA A 364 -24.70 -2.63 -7.21
C ALA A 364 -24.78 -2.21 -8.68
N TRP A 365 -23.69 -2.31 -9.41
CA TRP A 365 -23.66 -1.95 -10.84
C TRP A 365 -24.54 -2.88 -11.70
N ILE A 366 -24.59 -4.18 -11.40
CA ILE A 366 -25.50 -5.13 -12.06
C ILE A 366 -26.97 -4.72 -11.76
N LYS A 367 -27.30 -4.37 -10.51
CA LYS A 367 -28.66 -3.90 -10.17
C LYS A 367 -29.03 -2.62 -10.89
N LEU A 368 -28.08 -1.71 -11.07
CA LEU A 368 -28.32 -0.50 -11.86
C LEU A 368 -28.64 -0.83 -13.31
N MET A 369 -27.85 -1.72 -13.94
CA MET A 369 -28.08 -2.21 -15.30
C MET A 369 -29.45 -2.90 -15.44
N GLU A 370 -29.90 -3.64 -14.42
CA GLU A 370 -31.23 -4.24 -14.35
C GLU A 370 -32.38 -3.19 -14.13
N GLY A 371 -32.07 -1.92 -13.97
CA GLY A 371 -33.04 -0.86 -13.69
C GLY A 371 -33.50 -0.80 -12.22
N LYS A 372 -32.93 -1.61 -11.32
CA LYS A 372 -33.28 -1.72 -9.90
C LYS A 372 -32.52 -0.68 -9.07
N LYS A 373 -32.86 0.60 -9.28
CA LYS A 373 -32.11 1.76 -8.78
C LYS A 373 -31.92 1.77 -7.26
N ASP A 374 -32.96 1.45 -6.49
CA ASP A 374 -32.91 1.51 -5.02
C ASP A 374 -32.01 0.39 -4.45
N GLU A 375 -32.11 -0.83 -5.00
CA GLU A 375 -31.22 -1.94 -4.61
C GLU A 375 -29.77 -1.61 -4.98
N ALA A 376 -29.51 -1.01 -6.14
CA ALA A 376 -28.19 -0.58 -6.57
C ALA A 376 -27.58 0.42 -5.58
N LEU A 377 -28.32 1.44 -5.17
CA LEU A 377 -27.85 2.43 -4.22
C LEU A 377 -27.56 1.84 -2.85
N GLN A 378 -28.40 0.92 -2.36
CA GLN A 378 -28.18 0.24 -1.08
C GLN A 378 -26.89 -0.59 -1.09
N LEU A 379 -26.67 -1.39 -2.15
CA LEU A 379 -25.47 -2.20 -2.29
C LEU A 379 -24.20 -1.35 -2.44
N MET A 380 -24.27 -0.26 -3.22
CA MET A 380 -23.16 0.65 -3.38
C MET A 380 -22.81 1.38 -2.07
N GLN A 381 -23.81 1.78 -1.30
CA GLN A 381 -23.61 2.35 0.04
C GLN A 381 -22.90 1.35 0.97
N ILE A 382 -23.32 0.06 0.94
CA ILE A 382 -22.67 -1.00 1.74
C ILE A 382 -21.20 -1.14 1.33
N ALA A 383 -20.91 -1.21 0.02
CA ALA A 383 -19.53 -1.32 -0.47
C ALA A 383 -18.66 -0.15 -0.01
N ALA A 384 -19.16 1.07 -0.16
CA ALA A 384 -18.46 2.29 0.24
C ALA A 384 -18.24 2.37 1.77
N ASP A 385 -19.24 2.02 2.58
CA ASP A 385 -19.11 2.01 4.05
C ASP A 385 -18.16 0.92 4.55
N MET A 386 -18.07 -0.20 3.84
CA MET A 386 -17.08 -1.25 4.14
C MET A 386 -15.67 -0.78 3.82
N GLU A 387 -15.46 -0.13 2.67
CA GLU A 387 -14.15 0.38 2.26
C GLU A 387 -13.68 1.52 3.17
N ASP A 388 -14.58 2.42 3.60
CA ASP A 388 -14.26 3.50 4.53
C ASP A 388 -13.71 2.98 5.88
N LYS A 389 -14.19 1.81 6.31
CA LYS A 389 -13.75 1.16 7.56
C LYS A 389 -12.50 0.30 7.39
N THR A 390 -12.07 0.10 6.16
CA THR A 390 -10.93 -0.77 5.83
C THR A 390 -9.72 0.08 5.46
N GLU A 391 -8.58 -0.17 6.13
CA GLU A 391 -7.32 0.45 5.70
C GLU A 391 -6.80 -0.21 4.43
N LYS A 392 -6.15 0.58 3.55
CA LYS A 392 -5.43 0.01 2.42
C LYS A 392 -4.35 -0.96 2.91
N HIS A 393 -3.99 -1.92 2.08
CA HIS A 393 -2.83 -2.76 2.38
C HIS A 393 -1.57 -1.89 2.51
N PRO A 394 -0.71 -2.12 3.53
CA PRO A 394 0.49 -1.30 3.75
C PRO A 394 1.41 -1.16 2.53
N VAL A 395 1.41 -2.15 1.63
CA VAL A 395 2.28 -2.17 0.46
C VAL A 395 1.67 -1.46 -0.76
N THR A 396 0.35 -1.51 -0.95
CA THR A 396 -0.28 -0.98 -2.18
C THR A 396 -0.49 0.53 -2.13
N PRO A 397 -0.51 1.26 -3.26
CA PRO A 397 -0.75 2.71 -3.27
C PRO A 397 -2.17 3.09 -2.83
N GLY A 398 -3.14 2.18 -3.03
CA GLY A 398 -4.55 2.38 -2.70
C GLY A 398 -5.42 1.37 -3.43
N GLU A 399 -6.71 1.55 -3.32
CA GLU A 399 -7.72 0.80 -4.04
C GLU A 399 -7.52 0.95 -5.56
N VAL A 400 -7.96 -0.03 -6.35
CA VAL A 400 -7.88 0.06 -7.82
C VAL A 400 -8.76 1.18 -8.33
N ILE A 401 -9.97 1.28 -7.79
CA ILE A 401 -10.87 2.42 -7.89
C ILE A 401 -11.68 2.52 -6.59
N PRO A 402 -11.74 3.68 -5.92
CA PRO A 402 -12.45 3.81 -4.67
C PRO A 402 -13.96 3.58 -4.79
N ALA A 403 -14.54 2.88 -3.84
CA ALA A 403 -15.98 2.61 -3.82
C ALA A 403 -16.82 3.90 -3.69
N ARG A 404 -16.33 4.93 -2.98
CA ARG A 404 -17.00 6.24 -2.93
C ARG A 404 -16.98 6.96 -4.28
N GLU A 405 -15.90 6.82 -5.06
CA GLU A 405 -15.84 7.38 -6.41
C GLU A 405 -16.84 6.67 -7.34
N LEU A 406 -16.90 5.33 -7.28
CA LEU A 406 -17.93 4.55 -7.99
C LEU A 406 -19.36 4.92 -7.56
N GLN A 407 -19.58 5.23 -6.28
CA GLN A 407 -20.87 5.73 -5.78
C GLN A 407 -21.22 7.09 -6.38
N GLY A 408 -20.26 8.00 -6.46
CA GLY A 408 -20.41 9.29 -7.11
C GLY A 408 -20.78 9.15 -8.60
N ASP A 409 -20.07 8.28 -9.32
CA ASP A 409 -20.36 7.97 -10.73
C ASP A 409 -21.80 7.41 -10.89
N MET A 410 -22.20 6.51 -10.01
CA MET A 410 -23.55 5.92 -10.02
C MET A 410 -24.64 6.99 -9.79
N PHE A 411 -24.45 7.90 -8.83
CA PHE A 411 -25.37 9.01 -8.60
C PHE A 411 -25.44 9.98 -9.78
N LEU A 412 -24.31 10.28 -10.44
CA LEU A 412 -24.32 11.10 -11.67
C LEU A 412 -25.11 10.43 -12.80
N GLN A 413 -24.94 9.14 -13.00
CA GLN A 413 -25.69 8.37 -14.00
C GLN A 413 -27.19 8.36 -13.70
N MET A 414 -27.58 8.43 -12.43
CA MET A 414 -28.98 8.53 -12.00
C MET A 414 -29.53 9.97 -11.99
N ASN A 415 -28.77 10.96 -12.45
CA ASN A 415 -29.09 12.38 -12.41
C ASN A 415 -29.39 12.90 -10.97
N LYS A 416 -28.54 12.48 -10.00
CA LYS A 416 -28.58 12.87 -8.59
C LYS A 416 -27.30 13.63 -8.21
N PRO A 417 -27.04 14.83 -8.80
CA PRO A 417 -25.74 15.49 -8.66
C PRO A 417 -25.41 15.93 -7.22
N ALA A 418 -26.39 16.27 -6.40
CA ALA A 418 -26.15 16.64 -5.00
C ALA A 418 -25.61 15.45 -4.18
N ASN A 419 -26.17 14.25 -4.38
CA ASN A 419 -25.67 13.03 -3.73
C ASN A 419 -24.29 12.61 -4.28
N ALA A 420 -24.08 12.79 -5.60
CA ALA A 420 -22.78 12.54 -6.20
C ALA A 420 -21.69 13.42 -5.60
N LEU A 421 -21.98 14.72 -5.42
CA LEU A 421 -21.04 15.65 -4.79
C LEU A 421 -20.64 15.19 -3.39
N GLU A 422 -21.60 14.77 -2.57
CA GLU A 422 -21.33 14.27 -1.21
C GLU A 422 -20.42 13.03 -1.25
N ALA A 423 -20.68 12.08 -2.15
CA ALA A 423 -19.88 10.88 -2.30
C ALA A 423 -18.41 11.20 -2.71
N TYR A 424 -18.22 12.08 -3.71
CA TYR A 424 -16.88 12.51 -4.11
C TYR A 424 -16.16 13.32 -3.02
N GLU A 425 -16.87 14.16 -2.25
CA GLU A 425 -16.26 14.90 -1.14
C GLU A 425 -15.80 13.96 0.00
N LEU A 426 -16.54 12.87 0.23
CA LEU A 426 -16.13 11.84 1.18
C LEU A 426 -14.90 11.10 0.67
N ASP A 427 -14.86 10.74 -0.61
CA ASP A 427 -13.68 10.10 -1.22
C ASP A 427 -12.44 10.98 -1.11
N LEU A 428 -12.55 12.26 -1.48
CA LEU A 428 -11.44 13.22 -1.48
C LEU A 428 -10.86 13.52 -0.09
N LYS A 429 -11.57 13.21 0.99
CA LYS A 429 -11.02 13.26 2.35
C LYS A 429 -10.01 12.14 2.60
N LYS A 430 -10.27 10.94 2.05
CA LYS A 430 -9.42 9.76 2.19
C LYS A 430 -8.35 9.71 1.10
N HIS A 431 -8.70 10.17 -0.10
CA HIS A 431 -7.86 10.15 -1.31
C HIS A 431 -7.70 11.57 -1.90
N PRO A 432 -6.95 12.46 -1.24
CA PRO A 432 -6.80 13.83 -1.69
C PRO A 432 -6.25 13.94 -3.11
N ASN A 433 -6.74 14.93 -3.86
CA ASN A 433 -6.26 15.26 -5.20
C ASN A 433 -6.39 14.13 -6.23
N ARG A 434 -7.28 13.14 -6.02
CA ARG A 434 -7.58 12.18 -7.08
C ARG A 434 -8.22 12.88 -8.28
N PHE A 435 -7.75 12.54 -9.48
CA PHE A 435 -8.19 13.17 -10.73
C PHE A 435 -9.70 13.05 -10.94
N ASN A 436 -10.22 11.81 -10.94
CA ASN A 436 -11.63 11.55 -11.19
C ASN A 436 -12.51 12.04 -10.04
N GLY A 437 -12.05 11.94 -8.79
CA GLY A 437 -12.73 12.48 -7.62
C GLY A 437 -12.91 14.00 -7.71
N LEU A 438 -11.84 14.76 -8.06
CA LEU A 438 -11.91 16.23 -8.24
C LEU A 438 -12.80 16.62 -9.42
N HIS A 439 -12.68 15.94 -10.55
CA HIS A 439 -13.51 16.18 -11.72
C HIS A 439 -15.00 15.89 -11.43
N GLY A 440 -15.28 14.71 -10.83
CA GLY A 440 -16.63 14.32 -10.45
C GLY A 440 -17.27 15.27 -9.45
N ALA A 441 -16.52 15.72 -8.43
CA ALA A 441 -16.99 16.72 -7.48
C ALA A 441 -17.29 18.05 -8.17
N ALA A 442 -16.45 18.52 -9.08
CA ALA A 442 -16.65 19.77 -9.83
C ALA A 442 -17.93 19.72 -10.69
N VAL A 443 -18.08 18.66 -11.49
CA VAL A 443 -19.28 18.45 -12.33
C VAL A 443 -20.54 18.37 -11.47
N SER A 444 -20.48 17.63 -10.37
CA SER A 444 -21.62 17.45 -9.45
C SER A 444 -22.01 18.76 -8.76
N ALA A 445 -21.03 19.56 -8.34
CA ALA A 445 -21.27 20.88 -7.75
C ALA A 445 -21.93 21.84 -8.76
N ALA A 446 -21.43 21.89 -9.99
CA ALA A 446 -22.02 22.70 -11.06
C ALA A 446 -23.48 22.29 -11.33
N ALA A 447 -23.74 20.99 -11.48
CA ALA A 447 -25.08 20.44 -11.78
C ALA A 447 -26.05 20.58 -10.60
N SER A 448 -25.57 20.69 -9.37
CA SER A 448 -26.40 20.91 -8.15
C SER A 448 -26.57 22.39 -7.78
N GLY A 449 -26.18 23.34 -8.68
CA GLY A 449 -26.36 24.76 -8.45
C GLY A 449 -25.35 25.38 -7.47
N GLN A 450 -24.17 24.79 -7.31
CA GLN A 450 -23.09 25.27 -6.44
C GLN A 450 -21.86 25.73 -7.26
N PRO A 451 -21.96 26.79 -8.09
CA PRO A 451 -20.93 27.16 -9.05
C PRO A 451 -19.59 27.55 -8.40
N GLU A 452 -19.60 28.18 -7.24
CA GLU A 452 -18.36 28.56 -6.58
C GLU A 452 -17.60 27.33 -6.04
N LYS A 453 -18.32 26.33 -5.55
CA LYS A 453 -17.73 25.05 -5.15
C LYS A 453 -17.16 24.30 -6.38
N ALA A 454 -17.86 24.32 -7.50
CA ALA A 454 -17.37 23.77 -8.76
C ALA A 454 -16.05 24.44 -9.20
N LYS A 455 -15.97 25.79 -9.12
CA LYS A 455 -14.73 26.53 -9.42
C LYS A 455 -13.57 26.12 -8.51
N ILE A 456 -13.84 25.84 -7.23
CA ILE A 456 -12.80 25.37 -6.28
C ILE A 456 -12.24 24.03 -6.76
N PHE A 457 -13.09 23.03 -7.02
CA PHE A 457 -12.65 21.71 -7.46
C PHE A 457 -11.95 21.72 -8.83
N TYR A 458 -12.44 22.52 -9.79
CA TYR A 458 -11.77 22.67 -11.08
C TYR A 458 -10.38 23.32 -10.94
N ARG A 459 -10.21 24.31 -10.06
CA ARG A 459 -8.89 24.90 -9.78
C ARG A 459 -7.95 23.86 -9.13
N GLN A 460 -8.45 23.08 -8.16
CA GLN A 460 -7.67 22.00 -7.55
C GLN A 460 -7.25 20.97 -8.59
N LEU A 461 -8.16 20.55 -9.46
CA LEU A 461 -7.85 19.62 -10.56
C LEU A 461 -6.75 20.17 -11.48
N LEU A 462 -6.85 21.42 -11.92
CA LEU A 462 -5.84 22.03 -12.80
C LEU A 462 -4.50 22.22 -12.07
N ASN A 463 -4.49 22.51 -10.79
CA ASN A 463 -3.28 22.64 -10.00
C ASN A 463 -2.59 21.28 -9.79
N SER A 464 -3.36 20.23 -9.59
CA SER A 464 -2.84 18.87 -9.38
C SER A 464 -2.40 18.22 -10.70
N ALA A 465 -3.20 18.34 -11.77
CA ALA A 465 -3.08 17.59 -13.01
C ALA A 465 -2.91 18.45 -14.29
N GLY A 466 -2.71 19.75 -14.16
CA GLY A 466 -2.68 20.68 -15.29
C GLY A 466 -1.39 20.69 -16.13
N SER A 467 -0.64 19.60 -16.18
CA SER A 467 0.62 19.50 -16.97
C SER A 467 0.39 19.78 -18.46
N PRO A 468 1.28 20.53 -19.12
CA PRO A 468 1.24 20.69 -20.56
C PRO A 468 1.38 19.30 -21.25
N GLY A 469 0.45 18.97 -22.15
CA GLY A 469 0.48 17.71 -22.89
C GLY A 469 -0.36 16.58 -22.27
N SER A 470 -1.13 16.83 -21.21
CA SER A 470 -2.15 15.87 -20.77
C SER A 470 -3.23 15.70 -21.86
N GLU A 471 -3.56 14.45 -22.14
CA GLU A 471 -4.59 14.08 -23.14
C GLU A 471 -6.01 14.01 -22.51
N ARG A 472 -6.16 14.34 -21.23
CA ARG A 472 -7.44 14.27 -20.49
C ARG A 472 -8.35 15.45 -20.87
N THR A 473 -9.45 15.14 -21.53
CA THR A 473 -10.45 16.14 -21.97
C THR A 473 -11.13 16.87 -20.82
N GLU A 474 -11.17 16.27 -19.65
CA GLU A 474 -11.69 16.86 -18.40
C GLU A 474 -10.93 18.13 -18.00
N LEU A 475 -9.63 18.22 -18.30
CA LEU A 475 -8.84 19.44 -18.04
C LEU A 475 -9.25 20.60 -18.96
N GLU A 476 -9.64 20.32 -20.20
CA GLU A 476 -10.18 21.34 -21.08
C GLU A 476 -11.55 21.83 -20.57
N THR A 477 -12.41 20.92 -20.14
CA THR A 477 -13.68 21.24 -19.48
C THR A 477 -13.47 22.16 -18.28
N ALA A 478 -12.49 21.84 -17.43
CA ALA A 478 -12.14 22.66 -16.25
C ALA A 478 -11.68 24.07 -16.66
N ARG A 479 -10.80 24.18 -17.68
CA ARG A 479 -10.32 25.47 -18.20
C ARG A 479 -11.47 26.33 -18.77
N LEU A 480 -12.36 25.72 -19.53
CA LEU A 480 -13.52 26.40 -20.12
C LEU A 480 -14.48 26.90 -19.03
N TYR A 481 -14.78 26.06 -18.02
CA TYR A 481 -15.66 26.43 -16.92
C TYR A 481 -15.13 27.62 -16.11
N LEU A 482 -13.82 27.70 -15.90
CA LEU A 482 -13.19 28.78 -15.12
C LEU A 482 -13.05 30.09 -15.88
N LYS A 483 -13.22 30.08 -17.21
CA LYS A 483 -13.22 31.33 -18.04
C LYS A 483 -14.57 32.04 -18.02
N ASN A 484 -15.64 31.30 -17.72
CA ASN A 484 -17.00 31.78 -17.61
C ASN A 484 -17.36 32.11 -16.16
#